data_ffed84dac801fef7d8f2aed1b7b15c17
#
_entry.id   ffed84dac801fef7d8f2aed1b7b15c17
#
_cell.length_a   1.000
_cell.length_b   1.000
_cell.length_c   1.000
_cell.angle_alpha   90.00
_cell.angle_beta   90.00
_cell.angle_gamma   90.00
#
_symmetry.space_group_name_H-M   'P 1'
#
loop_
_entity.id
_entity.type
_entity.pdbx_description
1 polymer ?
#
loop_
_entity_poly.entity_id
_entity_poly.type
_entity_poly.pdbx_seq_one_letter_code
_entity_poly.pdbx_strand_id
1 'polypeptide(L)'
;TKGDCYESLVRKVLNLPWKPAVILLFSVFANDWNLQDRLSPVGKLYDLPMVSVLDAVSPQFALKNDEGRVITKNQFFYDMFHPGNAGHSVMADCIEYLLEKIDQAGHASLNAFELGLTEEKILQEKLNLAPVIGNSFENIRLLDKKDIYAKAYIDEGGFDSTDTQLQSVEMDDQLS
;
A
#
# COMPACT_ATOMS: atom_id res chain seq x y z
N THR A 1 -5.12 -11.46 12.07
CA THR A 1 -4.19 -11.91 11.01
C THR A 1 -2.79 -11.45 11.34
N LYS A 2 -1.80 -12.30 11.13
CA LYS A 2 -0.39 -11.98 11.41
C LYS A 2 0.27 -11.10 10.34
N GLY A 3 -0.47 -10.69 9.29
CA GLY A 3 0.04 -9.93 8.15
C GLY A 3 0.32 -10.77 6.90
N ASP A 4 0.03 -12.07 6.94
CA ASP A 4 0.23 -13.01 5.81
C ASP A 4 -0.44 -12.52 4.51
N CYS A 5 -1.63 -11.92 4.62
CA CYS A 5 -2.35 -11.39 3.47
C CYS A 5 -1.64 -10.18 2.84
N TYR A 6 -0.97 -9.35 3.66
CA TYR A 6 -0.23 -8.19 3.16
C TYR A 6 0.99 -8.63 2.34
N GLU A 7 1.85 -9.48 2.89
CA GLU A 7 3.02 -9.98 2.16
C GLU A 7 2.60 -10.82 0.95
N SER A 8 1.54 -11.63 1.08
CA SER A 8 0.98 -12.39 -0.05
C SER A 8 0.54 -11.48 -1.20
N LEU A 9 -0.11 -10.34 -0.90
CA LEU A 9 -0.50 -9.36 -1.90
C LEU A 9 0.73 -8.75 -2.58
N VAL A 10 1.72 -8.31 -1.79
CA VAL A 10 2.96 -7.74 -2.32
C VAL A 10 3.65 -8.73 -3.25
N ARG A 11 3.87 -9.96 -2.81
CA ARG A 11 4.48 -11.03 -3.62
C ARG A 11 3.71 -11.29 -4.91
N LYS A 12 2.37 -11.36 -4.81
CA LYS A 12 1.50 -11.57 -5.98
C LYS A 12 1.62 -10.45 -6.98
N VAL A 13 1.66 -9.19 -6.54
CA VAL A 13 1.84 -8.01 -7.42
C VAL A 13 3.23 -8.03 -8.07
N LEU A 14 4.29 -8.29 -7.32
CA LEU A 14 5.64 -8.39 -7.84
C LEU A 14 5.84 -9.52 -8.85
N ASN A 15 5.04 -10.59 -8.76
CA ASN A 15 5.05 -11.72 -9.69
C ASN A 15 4.20 -11.49 -10.96
N LEU A 16 3.49 -10.37 -11.08
CA LEU A 16 2.71 -10.09 -12.31
C LEU A 16 3.62 -9.98 -13.53
N PRO A 17 3.18 -10.47 -14.71
CA PRO A 17 4.01 -10.46 -15.93
C PRO A 17 4.50 -9.07 -16.34
N TRP A 18 3.70 -8.02 -16.05
CA TRP A 18 4.02 -6.63 -16.40
C TRP A 18 4.82 -5.89 -15.34
N LYS A 19 5.23 -6.59 -14.24
CA LYS A 19 6.14 -6.07 -13.21
C LYS A 19 5.82 -4.63 -12.77
N PRO A 20 4.66 -4.35 -12.19
CA PRO A 20 4.32 -2.99 -11.79
C PRO A 20 5.25 -2.50 -10.68
N ALA A 21 5.54 -1.21 -10.67
CA ALA A 21 6.22 -0.59 -9.55
C ALA A 21 5.32 -0.64 -8.28
N VAL A 22 5.94 -0.90 -7.14
CA VAL A 22 5.24 -1.00 -5.85
C VAL A 22 5.86 -0.01 -4.87
N ILE A 23 5.03 0.84 -4.29
CA ILE A 23 5.37 1.72 -3.17
C ILE A 23 4.53 1.31 -1.97
N LEU A 24 5.15 1.14 -0.81
CA LEU A 24 4.44 0.86 0.43
C LEU A 24 4.20 2.15 1.19
N LEU A 25 2.93 2.55 1.30
CA LEU A 25 2.51 3.74 2.04
C LEU A 25 1.95 3.32 3.41
N PHE A 26 2.59 3.75 4.48
CA PHE A 26 2.15 3.55 5.85
C PHE A 26 1.41 4.78 6.33
N SER A 27 0.08 4.71 6.34
CA SER A 27 -0.79 5.74 6.89
C SER A 27 -0.74 5.74 8.43
N VAL A 28 -1.42 6.69 9.06
CA VAL A 28 -1.48 6.86 10.49
C VAL A 28 -2.90 7.22 10.93
N PHE A 29 -3.29 6.83 12.13
CA PHE A 29 -4.52 7.27 12.79
C PHE A 29 -4.26 8.48 13.70
N ALA A 30 -5.30 9.20 14.07
CA ALA A 30 -5.17 10.39 14.90
C ALA A 30 -4.60 10.14 16.30
N ASN A 31 -4.59 8.89 16.77
CA ASN A 31 -3.94 8.44 18.00
C ASN A 31 -2.50 7.95 17.80
N ASP A 32 -1.88 8.29 16.67
CA ASP A 32 -0.52 7.88 16.26
C ASP A 32 -0.35 6.36 16.06
N TRP A 33 -1.45 5.58 16.01
CA TRP A 33 -1.39 4.17 15.71
C TRP A 33 -1.23 3.90 14.21
N ASN A 34 -0.37 2.96 13.86
CA ASN A 34 -0.23 2.43 12.51
C ASN A 34 0.30 0.98 12.50
N LEU A 35 0.55 0.45 11.31
CA LEU A 35 1.08 -0.91 11.11
C LEU A 35 2.53 -0.91 10.58
N GLN A 36 3.21 0.22 10.58
CA GLN A 36 4.53 0.39 9.96
C GLN A 36 5.56 -0.61 10.51
N ASP A 37 5.72 -0.68 11.82
CA ASP A 37 6.73 -1.57 12.45
C ASP A 37 6.50 -3.03 12.09
N ARG A 38 5.23 -3.41 11.97
CA ARG A 38 4.84 -4.78 11.64
C ARG A 38 5.03 -5.12 10.17
N LEU A 39 4.81 -4.17 9.25
CA LEU A 39 4.74 -4.39 7.82
C LEU A 39 6.00 -3.93 7.06
N SER A 40 6.77 -3.00 7.62
CA SER A 40 8.01 -2.54 7.00
C SER A 40 9.06 -3.64 6.74
N PRO A 41 9.13 -4.75 7.51
CA PRO A 41 10.01 -5.86 7.15
C PRO A 41 9.76 -6.42 5.75
N VAL A 42 8.50 -6.38 5.25
CA VAL A 42 8.16 -6.79 3.88
C VAL A 42 8.85 -5.88 2.87
N GLY A 43 8.74 -4.56 3.05
CA GLY A 43 9.41 -3.61 2.17
C GLY A 43 10.94 -3.78 2.17
N LYS A 44 11.52 -4.04 3.33
CA LYS A 44 12.96 -4.29 3.46
C LYS A 44 13.41 -5.58 2.76
N LEU A 45 12.64 -6.66 2.87
CA LEU A 45 12.95 -7.94 2.23
C LEU A 45 12.97 -7.82 0.70
N TYR A 46 11.95 -7.18 0.14
CA TYR A 46 11.81 -7.05 -1.32
C TYR A 46 12.43 -5.76 -1.89
N ASP A 47 13.08 -4.95 -1.05
CA ASP A 47 13.74 -3.70 -1.42
C ASP A 47 12.78 -2.69 -2.08
N LEU A 48 11.61 -2.57 -1.48
CA LEU A 48 10.55 -1.71 -1.99
C LEU A 48 10.64 -0.31 -1.38
N PRO A 49 10.38 0.74 -2.15
CA PRO A 49 10.23 2.09 -1.65
C PRO A 49 9.12 2.16 -0.59
N MET A 50 9.37 2.87 0.50
CA MET A 50 8.44 3.00 1.62
C MET A 50 8.24 4.46 2.00
N VAL A 51 7.00 4.85 2.27
CA VAL A 51 6.63 6.17 2.79
C VAL A 51 5.97 6.00 4.14
N SER A 52 6.50 6.68 5.16
CA SER A 52 5.88 6.76 6.50
C SER A 52 5.18 8.10 6.66
N VAL A 53 3.87 8.08 6.65
CA VAL A 53 3.06 9.27 6.95
C VAL A 53 3.17 9.62 8.44
N LEU A 54 3.24 8.61 9.32
CA LEU A 54 3.43 8.81 10.76
C LEU A 54 4.67 9.67 11.04
N ASP A 55 5.82 9.25 10.50
CA ASP A 55 7.10 9.92 10.75
C ASP A 55 7.13 11.34 10.16
N ALA A 56 6.39 11.57 9.07
CA ALA A 56 6.27 12.89 8.46
C ALA A 56 5.40 13.86 9.26
N VAL A 57 4.26 13.40 9.80
CA VAL A 57 3.26 14.32 10.36
C VAL A 57 3.23 14.37 11.89
N SER A 58 3.55 13.28 12.61
CA SER A 58 3.48 13.29 14.08
C SER A 58 4.38 14.34 14.72
N PRO A 59 5.61 14.60 14.25
CA PRO A 59 6.41 15.71 14.75
C PRO A 59 5.75 17.06 14.53
N GLN A 60 5.06 17.26 13.41
CA GLN A 60 4.37 18.50 13.06
C GLN A 60 3.21 18.81 14.04
N PHE A 61 2.51 17.79 14.50
CA PHE A 61 1.38 17.96 15.40
C PHE A 61 1.76 18.51 16.79
N ALA A 62 3.01 18.31 17.20
CA ALA A 62 3.55 18.80 18.46
C ALA A 62 4.10 20.25 18.35
N LEU A 63 4.42 20.73 17.16
CA LEU A 63 4.98 22.05 16.96
C LEU A 63 3.93 23.15 17.15
N LYS A 64 4.40 24.34 17.58
CA LYS A 64 3.62 25.57 17.58
C LYS A 64 3.73 26.28 16.23
N ASN A 65 2.89 27.27 16.00
CA ASN A 65 2.85 28.02 14.73
C ASN A 65 4.17 28.74 14.43
N ASP A 66 4.83 29.29 15.45
CA ASP A 66 6.11 29.99 15.37
C ASP A 66 7.33 29.05 15.27
N GLU A 67 7.12 27.76 15.44
CA GLU A 67 8.15 26.72 15.32
C GLU A 67 8.18 26.06 13.92
N GLY A 68 7.47 26.63 12.95
CA GLY A 68 7.44 26.13 11.57
C GLY A 68 6.50 24.96 11.32
N ARG A 69 5.43 24.86 12.12
CA ARG A 69 4.39 23.84 11.90
C ARG A 69 3.74 24.00 10.52
N VAL A 70 3.75 22.94 9.71
CA VAL A 70 3.15 22.90 8.38
C VAL A 70 1.65 22.57 8.46
N ILE A 71 1.27 21.63 9.36
CA ILE A 71 -0.11 21.17 9.48
C ILE A 71 -0.44 20.83 10.92
N THR A 72 -1.65 21.11 11.36
CA THR A 72 -2.19 20.64 12.64
C THR A 72 -2.87 19.29 12.52
N LYS A 73 -3.02 18.59 13.64
CA LYS A 73 -3.76 17.31 13.68
C LYS A 73 -5.20 17.47 13.16
N ASN A 74 -5.90 18.54 13.54
CA ASN A 74 -7.28 18.81 13.09
C ASN A 74 -7.42 19.22 11.63
N GLN A 75 -6.35 19.72 11.02
CA GLN A 75 -6.33 19.98 9.57
C GLN A 75 -6.00 18.71 8.79
N PHE A 76 -5.17 17.84 9.36
CA PHE A 76 -4.80 16.58 8.72
C PHE A 76 -5.96 15.58 8.75
N PHE A 77 -6.63 15.40 9.89
CA PHE A 77 -7.65 14.39 10.06
C PHE A 77 -9.07 14.96 9.95
N TYR A 78 -9.92 14.25 9.24
CA TYR A 78 -11.37 14.47 9.23
C TYR A 78 -12.03 13.88 10.47
N ASP A 79 -11.61 12.68 10.86
CA ASP A 79 -12.02 11.97 12.08
C ASP A 79 -10.82 11.21 12.68
N MET A 80 -11.07 10.23 13.56
CA MET A 80 -10.03 9.43 14.19
C MET A 80 -9.19 8.61 13.18
N PHE A 81 -9.73 8.27 12.03
CA PHE A 81 -9.18 7.28 11.11
C PHE A 81 -8.82 7.83 9.73
N HIS A 82 -9.52 8.89 9.30
CA HIS A 82 -9.47 9.35 7.93
C HIS A 82 -8.79 10.72 7.80
N PRO A 83 -7.81 10.88 6.92
CA PRO A 83 -7.28 12.18 6.57
C PRO A 83 -8.34 13.00 5.81
N GLY A 84 -8.39 14.30 6.08
CA GLY A 84 -9.14 15.27 5.28
C GLY A 84 -8.37 15.65 4.01
N ASN A 85 -8.91 16.58 3.20
CA ASN A 85 -8.26 17.02 1.96
C ASN A 85 -6.83 17.55 2.19
N ALA A 86 -6.61 18.32 3.24
CA ALA A 86 -5.27 18.79 3.59
C ALA A 86 -4.33 17.64 3.99
N GLY A 87 -4.85 16.61 4.68
CA GLY A 87 -4.11 15.41 5.01
C GLY A 87 -3.71 14.62 3.75
N HIS A 88 -4.63 14.44 2.81
CA HIS A 88 -4.34 13.79 1.53
C HIS A 88 -3.28 14.56 0.72
N SER A 89 -3.32 15.90 0.74
CA SER A 89 -2.29 16.71 0.09
C SER A 89 -0.90 16.43 0.67
N VAL A 90 -0.77 16.43 2.00
CA VAL A 90 0.50 16.11 2.67
C VAL A 90 0.97 14.66 2.36
N MET A 91 0.04 13.71 2.28
CA MET A 91 0.39 12.34 1.88
C MET A 91 0.90 12.28 0.45
N ALA A 92 0.33 13.06 -0.46
CA ALA A 92 0.80 13.19 -1.84
C ALA A 92 2.22 13.81 -1.89
N ASP A 93 2.46 14.88 -1.12
CA ASP A 93 3.78 15.52 -1.01
C ASP A 93 4.84 14.53 -0.50
N CYS A 94 4.49 13.64 0.44
CA CYS A 94 5.39 12.59 0.92
C CYS A 94 5.76 11.58 -0.19
N ILE A 95 4.80 11.23 -1.05
CA ILE A 95 5.05 10.35 -2.21
C ILE A 95 5.90 11.08 -3.25
N GLU A 96 5.60 12.34 -3.55
CA GLU A 96 6.38 13.17 -4.47
C GLU A 96 7.83 13.27 -4.02
N TYR A 97 8.06 13.57 -2.75
CA TYR A 97 9.40 13.60 -2.16
C TYR A 97 10.14 12.26 -2.32
N LEU A 98 9.46 11.12 -2.12
CA LEU A 98 10.06 9.81 -2.37
C LEU A 98 10.47 9.66 -3.83
N LEU A 99 9.59 10.02 -4.78
CA LEU A 99 9.88 9.91 -6.22
C LEU A 99 11.06 10.78 -6.62
N GLU A 100 11.16 12.01 -6.09
CA GLU A 100 12.32 12.87 -6.30
C GLU A 100 13.63 12.24 -5.77
N LYS A 101 13.56 11.58 -4.59
CA LYS A 101 14.73 10.87 -4.03
C LYS A 101 15.13 9.67 -4.85
N ILE A 102 14.17 8.92 -5.39
CA ILE A 102 14.43 7.80 -6.29
C ILE A 102 15.09 8.29 -7.58
N ASP A 103 14.59 9.37 -8.18
CA ASP A 103 15.17 9.96 -9.39
C ASP A 103 16.61 10.41 -9.16
N GLN A 104 16.86 11.13 -8.07
CA GLN A 104 18.21 11.55 -7.68
C GLN A 104 19.15 10.35 -7.46
N ALA A 105 18.67 9.27 -6.85
CA ALA A 105 19.45 8.06 -6.59
C ALA A 105 19.68 7.24 -7.87
N GLY A 106 18.70 7.19 -8.78
CA GLY A 106 18.80 6.45 -10.05
C GLY A 106 19.94 6.94 -10.93
N HIS A 107 20.26 8.21 -10.87
CA HIS A 107 21.44 8.78 -11.55
C HIS A 107 22.79 8.37 -10.92
N ALA A 108 22.78 7.85 -9.69
CA ALA A 108 23.99 7.42 -8.98
C ALA A 108 24.24 5.89 -9.03
N SER A 109 23.26 5.08 -9.45
CA SER A 109 23.32 3.61 -9.36
C SER A 109 23.73 2.96 -10.68
N LEU A 110 25.00 3.16 -11.08
CA LEU A 110 25.62 2.42 -12.20
C LEU A 110 26.15 1.03 -11.81
N ASN A 111 26.25 0.72 -10.51
CA ASN A 111 26.98 -0.45 -10.01
C ASN A 111 26.26 -1.78 -10.27
N ALA A 112 24.93 -1.82 -10.35
CA ALA A 112 24.21 -3.07 -10.62
C ALA A 112 24.38 -3.55 -12.08
N PHE A 113 24.53 -2.62 -13.00
CA PHE A 113 24.77 -2.92 -14.41
C PHE A 113 26.15 -3.54 -14.65
N GLU A 114 27.17 -3.11 -13.89
CA GLU A 114 28.53 -3.67 -13.97
C GLU A 114 28.59 -5.14 -13.50
N LEU A 115 27.67 -5.57 -12.61
CA LEU A 115 27.60 -6.94 -12.13
C LEU A 115 26.79 -7.88 -13.05
N GLY A 116 26.22 -7.38 -14.15
CA GLY A 116 25.39 -8.16 -15.07
C GLY A 116 24.10 -8.69 -14.46
N LEU A 117 23.68 -8.11 -13.33
CA LEU A 117 22.42 -8.41 -12.66
C LEU A 117 21.33 -7.52 -13.24
N THR A 118 20.29 -8.13 -13.83
CA THR A 118 19.09 -7.42 -14.19
C THR A 118 18.19 -7.26 -12.97
N GLU A 119 17.41 -6.18 -12.90
CA GLU A 119 16.42 -5.96 -11.84
C GLU A 119 15.47 -7.16 -11.69
N GLU A 120 15.15 -7.80 -12.80
CA GLU A 120 14.30 -9.00 -12.82
C GLU A 120 14.95 -10.19 -12.09
N LYS A 121 16.24 -10.42 -12.27
CA LYS A 121 16.96 -11.47 -11.56
C LYS A 121 17.02 -11.19 -10.06
N ILE A 122 17.32 -9.95 -9.69
CA ILE A 122 17.37 -9.52 -8.28
C ILE A 122 16.00 -9.71 -7.63
N LEU A 123 14.93 -9.29 -8.30
CA LEU A 123 13.57 -9.48 -7.79
C LEU A 123 13.22 -10.96 -7.65
N GLN A 124 13.58 -11.79 -8.65
CA GLN A 124 13.30 -13.23 -8.59
C GLN A 124 14.08 -13.92 -7.45
N GLU A 125 15.31 -13.54 -7.19
CA GLU A 125 16.06 -14.03 -6.06
C GLU A 125 15.39 -13.68 -4.73
N LYS A 126 14.90 -12.45 -4.58
CA LYS A 126 14.14 -12.02 -3.39
C LYS A 126 12.83 -12.77 -3.22
N LEU A 127 12.11 -13.03 -4.31
CA LEU A 127 10.86 -13.80 -4.28
C LEU A 127 11.10 -15.28 -3.94
N ASN A 128 12.29 -15.81 -4.15
CA ASN A 128 12.68 -17.18 -3.75
C ASN A 128 13.07 -17.26 -2.27
N LEU A 129 13.27 -16.15 -1.58
CA LEU A 129 13.52 -16.16 -0.14
C LEU A 129 12.25 -16.54 0.63
N ALA A 130 12.46 -17.05 1.84
CA ALA A 130 11.35 -17.31 2.75
C ALA A 130 10.63 -15.99 3.09
N PRO A 131 9.28 -15.97 3.08
CA PRO A 131 8.53 -14.80 3.48
C PRO A 131 8.85 -14.37 4.91
N VAL A 132 8.89 -13.07 5.17
CA VAL A 132 9.23 -12.54 6.51
C VAL A 132 8.03 -12.57 7.46
N ILE A 133 6.80 -12.50 6.92
CA ILE A 133 5.55 -12.59 7.69
C ILE A 133 4.77 -13.85 7.31
N GLY A 134 4.60 -14.08 6.01
CA GLY A 134 3.88 -15.24 5.47
C GLY A 134 3.30 -14.97 4.08
N ASN A 135 3.07 -16.06 3.35
CA ASN A 135 2.55 -16.02 1.98
C ASN A 135 1.35 -16.97 1.74
N SER A 136 0.60 -17.29 2.79
CA SER A 136 -0.50 -18.26 2.75
C SER A 136 -1.57 -17.92 1.70
N PHE A 137 -1.69 -16.66 1.30
CA PHE A 137 -2.69 -16.16 0.37
C PHE A 137 -2.14 -15.78 -1.01
N GLU A 138 -0.86 -16.03 -1.29
CA GLU A 138 -0.22 -15.64 -2.57
C GLU A 138 -0.92 -16.24 -3.78
N ASN A 139 -1.42 -17.46 -3.67
CA ASN A 139 -2.05 -18.22 -4.75
C ASN A 139 -3.58 -18.18 -4.75
N ILE A 140 -4.20 -17.34 -3.92
CA ILE A 140 -5.66 -17.22 -3.94
C ILE A 140 -6.14 -16.61 -5.25
N ARG A 141 -7.33 -17.04 -5.68
CA ARG A 141 -8.05 -16.49 -6.83
C ARG A 141 -9.33 -15.84 -6.36
N LEU A 142 -9.64 -14.70 -6.96
CA LEU A 142 -10.97 -14.13 -6.88
C LEU A 142 -11.87 -15.00 -7.80
N LEU A 143 -12.88 -15.60 -7.22
CA LEU A 143 -13.89 -16.33 -7.98
C LEU A 143 -15.09 -15.40 -8.16
N ASP A 144 -15.37 -15.00 -9.38
CA ASP A 144 -16.60 -14.30 -9.70
C ASP A 144 -17.78 -15.29 -9.87
N LYS A 145 -18.98 -14.74 -10.00
CA LYS A 145 -20.19 -15.54 -10.15
C LYS A 145 -20.14 -16.47 -11.37
N LYS A 146 -19.52 -16.04 -12.47
CA LYS A 146 -19.40 -16.84 -13.71
C LYS A 146 -18.46 -18.03 -13.52
N ASP A 147 -17.33 -17.80 -12.85
CA ASP A 147 -16.36 -18.86 -12.57
C ASP A 147 -16.91 -19.91 -11.60
N ILE A 148 -17.69 -19.47 -10.60
CA ILE A 148 -18.26 -20.34 -9.59
C ILE A 148 -19.36 -21.22 -10.21
N TYR A 149 -20.30 -20.66 -10.96
CA TYR A 149 -21.36 -21.43 -11.61
C TYR A 149 -20.85 -22.46 -12.63
N ALA A 150 -19.68 -22.22 -13.22
CA ALA A 150 -19.07 -23.17 -14.15
C ALA A 150 -18.38 -24.36 -13.44
N LYS A 151 -18.05 -24.27 -12.14
CA LYS A 151 -17.17 -25.21 -11.44
C LYS A 151 -17.72 -25.77 -10.13
N ALA A 152 -18.76 -25.20 -9.57
CA ALA A 152 -19.31 -25.58 -8.29
C ALA A 152 -20.83 -25.38 -8.23
N TYR A 153 -21.49 -26.19 -7.41
CA TYR A 153 -22.86 -25.90 -6.99
C TYR A 153 -22.84 -24.78 -5.96
N ILE A 154 -23.65 -23.74 -6.18
CA ILE A 154 -23.84 -22.65 -5.25
C ILE A 154 -25.19 -22.83 -4.58
N ASP A 155 -25.18 -23.00 -3.27
CA ASP A 155 -26.37 -22.87 -2.45
C ASP A 155 -26.49 -21.39 -2.06
N GLU A 156 -27.47 -20.68 -2.65
CA GLU A 156 -27.73 -19.27 -2.35
C GLU A 156 -28.43 -19.09 -0.99
N GLY A 157 -28.72 -20.18 -0.28
CA GLY A 157 -29.28 -20.15 1.08
C GLY A 157 -30.64 -19.44 1.15
N GLY A 158 -30.77 -18.55 2.13
CA GLY A 158 -32.00 -17.78 2.35
C GLY A 158 -32.01 -16.40 1.69
N PHE A 159 -31.19 -16.14 0.67
CA PHE A 159 -31.20 -14.87 -0.07
C PHE A 159 -32.31 -14.90 -1.12
N ASP A 160 -33.24 -13.93 -1.04
CA ASP A 160 -34.39 -13.83 -1.93
C ASP A 160 -34.06 -13.17 -3.29
N SER A 161 -32.96 -12.44 -3.37
CA SER A 161 -32.56 -11.71 -4.58
C SER A 161 -31.05 -11.47 -4.65
N THR A 162 -30.56 -11.16 -5.86
CA THR A 162 -29.19 -10.70 -6.08
C THR A 162 -29.20 -9.15 -6.14
N ASP A 163 -28.43 -8.51 -5.30
CA ASP A 163 -28.19 -7.08 -5.39
C ASP A 163 -27.25 -6.78 -6.58
N THR A 164 -27.84 -6.20 -7.62
CA THR A 164 -27.09 -5.75 -8.81
C THR A 164 -26.75 -4.26 -8.77
N GLN A 165 -27.23 -3.53 -7.76
CA GLN A 165 -27.04 -2.08 -7.68
C GLN A 165 -25.71 -1.69 -7.04
N LEU A 166 -25.12 -2.54 -6.19
CA LEU A 166 -23.78 -2.33 -5.61
C LEU A 166 -22.68 -2.15 -6.67
N GLN A 167 -22.90 -2.64 -7.90
CA GLN A 167 -21.97 -2.47 -9.01
C GLN A 167 -22.17 -1.16 -9.80
N SER A 168 -23.25 -0.45 -9.54
CA SER A 168 -23.65 0.80 -10.24
C SER A 168 -23.76 2.00 -9.31
N VAL A 169 -23.25 1.92 -8.08
CA VAL A 169 -23.13 3.10 -7.22
C VAL A 169 -22.09 4.02 -7.86
N GLU A 170 -22.59 4.97 -8.64
CA GLU A 170 -21.83 6.16 -8.98
C GLU A 170 -21.52 6.85 -7.66
N MET A 171 -20.25 7.08 -7.40
CA MET A 171 -19.83 7.90 -6.28
C MET A 171 -20.45 9.26 -6.49
N ASP A 172 -21.42 9.59 -5.64
CA ASP A 172 -22.10 10.87 -5.68
C ASP A 172 -21.05 11.99 -5.57
N ASP A 173 -21.08 12.97 -6.48
CA ASP A 173 -20.17 14.12 -6.54
C ASP A 173 -20.24 15.03 -5.30
N GLN A 174 -20.87 14.60 -4.22
CA GLN A 174 -21.01 15.34 -2.97
C GLN A 174 -19.76 15.30 -2.05
N LEU A 175 -18.66 14.74 -2.52
CA LEU A 175 -17.36 14.80 -1.83
C LEU A 175 -16.38 15.79 -2.49
N SER A 176 -16.91 16.81 -3.17
CA SER A 176 -16.12 17.95 -3.65
C SER A 176 -16.00 19.05 -2.61
#